data_c40adbdd39ba0b12f0d11a9d669b9067
#
_entry.id   c40adbdd39ba0b12f0d11a9d669b9067
#
_cell.length_a   1.000
_cell.length_b   1.000
_cell.length_c   1.000
_cell.angle_alpha   90.00
_cell.angle_beta   90.00
_cell.angle_gamma   90.00
#
_symmetry.space_group_name_H-M   'P 1'
#
loop_
_entity.id
_entity.type
_entity.pdbx_description
1 polymer ?
#
loop_
_entity_poly.entity_id
_entity_poly.type
_entity_poly.pdbx_seq_one_letter_code
_entity_poly.pdbx_strand_id
1 'polypeptide(L)'
;GAGNLGMGLFRGTAVSAIRQPVTTAALGLSVLWHRPREIVSANVNVPLKLALTPPPEEVPGTQAFERLLDRSNIPAAKTGTLKWLVDGKRFFPDLDRELAAAKRSVDLQVYIFDNDDIAVRYADKLKERSKDINVRVMFDDMGSSFAQTSPPETPAPKGFVPPTNMPLYLRSGSELEVRRTLNPWLVADHSKLILVDNRIAYIGGMNIGREYFNEWHDLMIRIEGPIVADFQRDYNRTWRKAGPYGDFGLLRPPRFTRRVPPVGDGAPVRVLRTDPAEGRYEILKATLMGIRAARKRIWIQNPYVAHDDITMAIEEAARRGVDVRMILPARGDSTIMDVANIAVARRLIQAGGKVYNYPLMTHMKVMICDDWACVGSANLDTLSMRINRELNIAFRDPGQVKELVDKVFLPDFRISPRRRLSQTESPIAPIAEAIADQL
;
A
#
# COMPACT_ATOMS: atom_id res chain seq x y z
N GLY A 1 -8.96 -0.22 -24.54
CA GLY A 1 -7.68 0.32 -24.35
C GLY A 1 -7.61 1.84 -24.22
N ALA A 2 -6.89 2.53 -25.10
CA ALA A 2 -6.58 3.96 -24.99
C ALA A 2 -7.80 4.90 -24.91
N GLY A 3 -8.92 4.55 -25.55
CA GLY A 3 -10.15 5.35 -25.50
C GLY A 3 -10.81 5.36 -24.12
N ASN A 4 -10.72 4.25 -23.38
CA ASN A 4 -11.29 4.15 -22.03
C ASN A 4 -10.41 4.89 -21.00
N LEU A 5 -9.10 4.90 -21.19
CA LEU A 5 -8.16 5.68 -20.37
C LEU A 5 -8.36 7.19 -20.57
N GLY A 6 -8.52 7.65 -21.82
CA GLY A 6 -8.77 9.06 -22.12
C GLY A 6 -10.10 9.56 -21.56
N MET A 7 -11.16 8.73 -21.64
CA MET A 7 -12.45 9.08 -21.06
C MET A 7 -12.43 9.04 -19.52
N GLY A 8 -11.72 8.09 -18.93
CA GLY A 8 -11.50 8.03 -17.47
C GLY A 8 -10.76 9.24 -16.96
N LEU A 9 -9.69 9.67 -17.64
CA LEU A 9 -8.93 10.87 -17.31
C LEU A 9 -9.81 12.13 -17.38
N PHE A 10 -10.54 12.31 -18.47
CA PHE A 10 -11.40 13.47 -18.66
C PHE A 10 -12.52 13.50 -17.61
N ARG A 11 -13.23 12.40 -17.44
CA ARG A 11 -14.35 12.31 -16.49
C ARG A 11 -13.84 12.46 -15.04
N GLY A 12 -12.80 11.75 -14.67
CA GLY A 12 -12.22 11.80 -13.33
C GLY A 12 -11.72 13.19 -12.99
N THR A 13 -10.96 13.82 -13.87
CA THR A 13 -10.39 15.15 -13.65
C THR A 13 -11.46 16.24 -13.69
N ALA A 14 -12.40 16.21 -14.63
CA ALA A 14 -13.48 17.19 -14.74
C ALA A 14 -14.42 17.16 -13.52
N VAL A 15 -14.85 15.98 -13.11
CA VAL A 15 -15.69 15.84 -11.90
C VAL A 15 -14.94 16.24 -10.65
N SER A 16 -13.65 15.91 -10.55
CA SER A 16 -12.79 16.30 -9.44
C SER A 16 -12.56 17.80 -9.39
N ALA A 17 -12.36 18.47 -10.53
CA ALA A 17 -12.18 19.92 -10.59
C ALA A 17 -13.40 20.68 -10.04
N ILE A 18 -14.58 20.12 -10.18
CA ILE A 18 -15.81 20.72 -9.62
C ILE A 18 -15.93 20.42 -8.11
N ARG A 19 -15.71 19.18 -7.69
CA ARG A 19 -15.93 18.74 -6.31
C ARG A 19 -14.73 19.00 -5.39
N GLN A 20 -13.54 18.87 -5.92
CA GLN A 20 -12.28 18.96 -5.18
C GLN A 20 -11.29 19.89 -5.92
N PRO A 21 -11.61 21.18 -6.09
CA PRO A 21 -10.77 22.08 -6.89
C PRO A 21 -9.36 22.24 -6.31
N VAL A 22 -9.24 22.36 -5.00
CA VAL A 22 -7.95 22.51 -4.31
C VAL A 22 -7.12 21.24 -4.42
N THR A 23 -7.71 20.08 -4.13
CA THR A 23 -7.05 18.76 -4.26
C THR A 23 -6.64 18.50 -5.72
N THR A 24 -7.52 18.78 -6.68
CA THR A 24 -7.23 18.60 -8.12
C THR A 24 -6.08 19.48 -8.58
N ALA A 25 -6.04 20.75 -8.17
CA ALA A 25 -4.94 21.66 -8.50
C ALA A 25 -3.62 21.20 -7.84
N ALA A 26 -3.64 20.83 -6.56
CA ALA A 26 -2.46 20.35 -5.85
C ALA A 26 -1.88 19.09 -6.46
N LEU A 27 -2.73 18.13 -6.83
CA LEU A 27 -2.30 16.89 -7.51
C LEU A 27 -1.76 17.18 -8.92
N GLY A 28 -2.38 18.09 -9.68
CA GLY A 28 -1.89 18.52 -10.99
C GLY A 28 -0.49 19.12 -10.90
N LEU A 29 -0.26 20.01 -9.95
CA LEU A 29 1.06 20.61 -9.70
C LEU A 29 2.08 19.54 -9.26
N SER A 30 1.70 18.59 -8.41
CA SER A 30 2.55 17.51 -7.98
C SER A 30 2.97 16.60 -9.16
N VAL A 31 2.02 16.18 -10.00
CA VAL A 31 2.30 15.37 -11.18
C VAL A 31 3.21 16.10 -12.17
N LEU A 32 2.95 17.38 -12.44
CA LEU A 32 3.78 18.21 -13.33
C LEU A 32 5.18 18.45 -12.77
N TRP A 33 5.31 18.50 -11.44
CA TRP A 33 6.59 18.75 -10.78
C TRP A 33 7.47 17.50 -10.68
N HIS A 34 6.88 16.37 -10.39
CA HIS A 34 7.63 15.13 -10.13
C HIS A 34 7.95 14.34 -11.39
N ARG A 35 7.02 14.18 -12.33
CA ARG A 35 7.25 13.39 -13.54
C ARG A 35 8.47 13.83 -14.38
N PRO A 36 8.66 15.12 -14.73
CA PRO A 36 9.84 15.52 -15.46
C PRO A 36 11.14 15.40 -14.65
N ARG A 37 11.07 15.63 -13.34
CA ARG A 37 12.25 15.54 -12.46
C ARG A 37 12.71 14.12 -12.23
N GLU A 38 11.82 13.16 -12.12
CA GLU A 38 12.18 11.75 -12.01
C GLU A 38 12.93 11.28 -13.27
N ILE A 39 12.47 11.67 -14.45
CA ILE A 39 13.17 11.36 -15.71
C ILE A 39 14.59 11.94 -15.74
N VAL A 40 14.79 13.16 -15.22
CA VAL A 40 16.10 13.83 -15.21
C VAL A 40 16.96 13.33 -14.05
N SER A 41 16.39 13.08 -12.87
CA SER A 41 17.16 12.67 -11.69
C SER A 41 17.69 11.25 -11.79
N ALA A 42 16.94 10.33 -12.40
CA ALA A 42 17.35 8.95 -12.60
C ALA A 42 18.67 8.84 -13.40
N ASN A 43 18.86 9.71 -14.36
CA ASN A 43 20.01 9.63 -15.27
C ASN A 43 21.27 10.39 -14.81
N VAL A 44 21.15 11.38 -13.92
CA VAL A 44 22.29 12.28 -13.62
C VAL A 44 22.49 12.56 -12.13
N ASN A 45 21.45 12.81 -11.37
CA ASN A 45 21.58 13.36 -10.01
C ASN A 45 21.67 12.32 -8.89
N VAL A 46 21.00 11.18 -9.01
CA VAL A 46 20.93 10.18 -7.95
C VAL A 46 22.23 9.39 -7.80
N PRO A 47 22.86 8.90 -8.88
CA PRO A 47 24.17 8.24 -8.76
C PRO A 47 25.22 9.16 -8.13
N LEU A 48 25.25 10.42 -8.52
CA LEU A 48 26.18 11.39 -7.98
C LEU A 48 25.87 11.71 -6.50
N LYS A 49 24.61 11.88 -6.15
CA LYS A 49 24.20 12.17 -4.77
C LYS A 49 24.47 11.00 -3.82
N LEU A 50 24.22 9.76 -4.24
CA LEU A 50 24.55 8.57 -3.47
C LEU A 50 26.07 8.40 -3.29
N ALA A 51 26.83 8.69 -4.33
CA ALA A 51 28.31 8.62 -4.27
C ALA A 51 28.91 9.69 -3.36
N LEU A 52 28.32 10.87 -3.27
CA LEU A 52 28.84 12.02 -2.51
C LEU A 52 28.31 12.12 -1.07
N THR A 53 27.22 11.40 -0.74
CA THR A 53 26.61 11.45 0.59
C THR A 53 26.88 10.14 1.32
N PRO A 54 27.65 10.15 2.41
CA PRO A 54 27.91 8.93 3.18
C PRO A 54 26.61 8.39 3.80
N PRO A 55 26.52 7.07 4.02
CA PRO A 55 25.40 6.49 4.76
C PRO A 55 25.27 7.12 6.14
N PRO A 56 24.04 7.28 6.67
CA PRO A 56 23.83 7.72 8.03
C PRO A 56 24.55 6.82 9.05
N GLU A 57 25.01 7.38 10.14
CA GLU A 57 25.64 6.62 11.22
C GLU A 57 24.60 5.90 12.11
N GLU A 58 23.39 6.45 12.17
CA GLU A 58 22.28 5.94 12.97
C GLU A 58 21.75 4.62 12.36
N VAL A 59 21.86 3.55 13.13
CA VAL A 59 21.48 2.19 12.68
C VAL A 59 19.97 1.98 12.83
N PRO A 60 19.26 1.48 11.79
CA PRO A 60 17.85 1.14 11.90
C PRO A 60 17.54 0.17 13.05
N GLY A 61 16.48 0.45 13.80
CA GLY A 61 16.11 -0.30 15.00
C GLY A 61 16.67 0.31 16.30
N THR A 62 17.55 1.30 16.23
CA THR A 62 18.07 2.00 17.40
C THR A 62 17.28 3.27 17.73
N GLN A 63 17.39 3.73 18.96
CA GLN A 63 16.81 5.02 19.37
C GLN A 63 17.44 6.21 18.60
N ALA A 64 18.69 6.09 18.20
CA ALA A 64 19.37 7.11 17.40
C ALA A 64 18.70 7.26 16.02
N PHE A 65 18.35 6.15 15.36
CA PHE A 65 17.62 6.15 14.10
C PHE A 65 16.20 6.74 14.26
N GLU A 66 15.52 6.43 15.38
CA GLU A 66 14.22 7.03 15.66
C GLU A 66 14.30 8.56 15.79
N ARG A 67 15.32 9.06 16.49
CA ARG A 67 15.57 10.51 16.56
C ARG A 67 15.91 11.12 15.20
N LEU A 68 16.59 10.37 14.33
CA LEU A 68 16.85 10.81 12.95
C LEU A 68 15.54 10.92 12.15
N LEU A 69 14.63 9.95 12.29
CA LEU A 69 13.29 10.03 11.69
C LEU A 69 12.52 11.26 12.18
N ASP A 70 12.52 11.52 13.48
CA ASP A 70 11.86 12.69 14.08
C ASP A 70 12.41 14.01 13.50
N ARG A 71 13.74 14.16 13.45
CA ARG A 71 14.39 15.34 12.86
C ARG A 71 14.14 15.50 11.36
N SER A 72 13.77 14.43 10.71
CA SER A 72 13.49 14.40 9.27
C SER A 72 12.00 14.61 8.94
N ASN A 73 11.20 15.07 9.91
CA ASN A 73 9.76 15.30 9.79
C ASN A 73 8.96 14.04 9.42
N ILE A 74 9.43 12.89 9.81
CA ILE A 74 8.62 11.67 9.78
C ILE A 74 7.66 11.71 10.97
N PRO A 75 6.38 11.39 10.80
CA PRO A 75 5.40 11.45 11.88
C PRO A 75 5.82 10.67 13.11
N ALA A 76 5.60 11.25 14.29
CA ALA A 76 5.98 10.64 15.56
C ALA A 76 5.27 9.30 15.80
N ALA A 77 5.98 8.37 16.43
CA ALA A 77 5.42 7.08 16.79
C ALA A 77 4.34 7.21 17.87
N LYS A 78 3.33 6.32 17.78
CA LYS A 78 2.28 6.16 18.79
C LYS A 78 2.16 4.68 19.15
N THR A 79 1.63 4.41 20.34
CA THR A 79 1.54 3.05 20.86
C THR A 79 0.50 2.23 20.09
N GLY A 80 0.89 1.05 19.67
CA GLY A 80 0.02 0.08 19.02
C GLY A 80 0.50 -1.36 19.21
N THR A 81 -0.45 -2.29 19.16
CA THR A 81 -0.21 -3.73 19.11
C THR A 81 -0.47 -4.24 17.71
N LEU A 82 0.45 -5.01 17.15
CA LEU A 82 0.37 -5.52 15.79
C LEU A 82 0.15 -7.03 15.78
N LYS A 83 -0.78 -7.49 14.95
CA LYS A 83 -1.00 -8.92 14.66
C LYS A 83 -0.90 -9.13 13.15
N TRP A 84 -0.03 -10.03 12.76
CA TRP A 84 0.23 -10.37 11.38
C TRP A 84 -0.78 -11.39 10.85
N LEU A 85 -1.49 -11.03 9.79
CA LEU A 85 -2.50 -11.86 9.14
C LEU A 85 -2.02 -12.20 7.73
N VAL A 86 -1.27 -13.28 7.62
CA VAL A 86 -0.71 -13.74 6.34
C VAL A 86 -1.80 -14.47 5.56
N ASP A 87 -2.02 -14.03 4.33
CA ASP A 87 -3.01 -14.52 3.37
C ASP A 87 -4.48 -14.33 3.79
N GLY A 88 -5.35 -14.41 2.82
CA GLY A 88 -6.79 -14.30 3.02
C GLY A 88 -7.34 -15.31 4.01
N LYS A 89 -6.76 -16.50 4.07
CA LYS A 89 -7.16 -17.55 5.03
C LYS A 89 -6.98 -17.16 6.51
N ARG A 90 -6.16 -16.17 6.81
CA ARG A 90 -6.00 -15.61 8.16
C ARG A 90 -6.75 -14.29 8.33
N PHE A 91 -6.71 -13.43 7.32
CA PHE A 91 -7.31 -12.11 7.38
C PHE A 91 -8.85 -12.18 7.38
N PHE A 92 -9.46 -12.85 6.42
CA PHE A 92 -10.90 -12.82 6.27
C PHE A 92 -11.66 -13.45 7.45
N PRO A 93 -11.23 -14.58 8.07
CA PRO A 93 -11.85 -15.05 9.29
C PRO A 93 -11.69 -14.11 10.49
N ASP A 94 -10.57 -13.40 10.61
CA ASP A 94 -10.39 -12.37 11.65
C ASP A 94 -11.36 -11.21 11.42
N LEU A 95 -11.45 -10.71 10.20
CA LEU A 95 -12.42 -9.69 9.82
C LEU A 95 -13.86 -10.13 10.05
N ASP A 96 -14.23 -11.38 9.71
CA ASP A 96 -15.56 -11.92 9.90
C ASP A 96 -15.99 -11.88 11.37
N ARG A 97 -15.10 -12.26 12.29
CA ARG A 97 -15.37 -12.19 13.73
C ARG A 97 -15.62 -10.77 14.20
N GLU A 98 -14.79 -9.82 13.75
CA GLU A 98 -14.92 -8.43 14.16
C GLU A 98 -16.13 -7.73 13.53
N LEU A 99 -16.49 -8.06 12.29
CA LEU A 99 -17.72 -7.58 11.66
C LEU A 99 -18.95 -8.07 12.41
N ALA A 100 -18.98 -9.35 12.80
CA ALA A 100 -20.07 -9.92 13.57
C ALA A 100 -20.18 -9.33 14.98
N ALA A 101 -19.05 -9.03 15.62
CA ALA A 101 -18.97 -8.50 16.98
C ALA A 101 -19.10 -6.96 17.06
N ALA A 102 -19.06 -6.26 15.94
CA ALA A 102 -19.11 -4.80 15.90
C ALA A 102 -20.39 -4.24 16.54
N LYS A 103 -20.23 -3.22 17.40
CA LYS A 103 -21.33 -2.64 18.19
C LYS A 103 -21.67 -1.21 17.81
N ARG A 104 -20.82 -0.52 17.08
CA ARG A 104 -20.98 0.92 16.79
C ARG A 104 -20.79 1.26 15.33
N SER A 105 -19.68 0.82 14.72
CA SER A 105 -19.32 1.25 13.38
C SER A 105 -18.35 0.30 12.70
N VAL A 106 -18.46 0.24 11.38
CA VAL A 106 -17.48 -0.33 10.48
C VAL A 106 -17.21 0.69 9.39
N ASP A 107 -15.94 1.05 9.22
CA ASP A 107 -15.45 1.92 8.17
C ASP A 107 -14.47 1.14 7.30
N LEU A 108 -14.79 0.98 6.02
CA LEU A 108 -13.98 0.22 5.09
C LEU A 108 -13.51 1.11 3.95
N GLN A 109 -12.19 1.15 3.74
CA GLN A 109 -11.56 1.76 2.59
C GLN A 109 -10.65 0.74 1.91
N VAL A 110 -10.84 0.52 0.61
CA VAL A 110 -9.97 -0.29 -0.23
C VAL A 110 -9.76 0.40 -1.57
N TYR A 111 -8.69 0.02 -2.27
CA TYR A 111 -8.48 0.44 -3.65
C TYR A 111 -9.47 -0.25 -4.58
N ILE A 112 -9.62 -1.57 -4.41
CA ILE A 112 -10.54 -2.39 -5.19
C ILE A 112 -11.61 -2.99 -4.28
N PHE A 113 -12.87 -2.67 -4.57
CA PHE A 113 -14.02 -3.46 -4.15
C PHE A 113 -14.55 -4.14 -5.41
N ASP A 114 -14.25 -5.43 -5.57
CA ASP A 114 -14.59 -6.19 -6.76
C ASP A 114 -16.10 -6.49 -6.84
N ASN A 115 -16.53 -7.15 -7.89
CA ASN A 115 -17.91 -7.62 -8.08
C ASN A 115 -18.01 -9.14 -8.19
N ASP A 116 -16.97 -9.87 -7.82
CA ASP A 116 -16.96 -11.33 -7.76
C ASP A 116 -17.79 -11.88 -6.59
N ASP A 117 -17.86 -13.20 -6.47
CA ASP A 117 -18.64 -13.87 -5.42
C ASP A 117 -18.13 -13.57 -4.01
N ILE A 118 -16.83 -13.37 -3.82
CA ILE A 118 -16.25 -12.99 -2.54
C ILE A 118 -16.61 -11.54 -2.20
N ALA A 119 -16.47 -10.62 -3.14
CA ALA A 119 -16.87 -9.23 -2.96
C ALA A 119 -18.38 -9.10 -2.62
N VAL A 120 -19.22 -9.85 -3.31
CA VAL A 120 -20.66 -9.90 -3.00
C VAL A 120 -20.93 -10.46 -1.61
N ARG A 121 -20.22 -11.50 -1.18
CA ARG A 121 -20.32 -12.04 0.19
C ARG A 121 -20.04 -10.98 1.24
N TYR A 122 -18.95 -10.20 1.08
CA TYR A 122 -18.61 -9.12 2.01
C TYR A 122 -19.55 -7.92 1.90
N ALA A 123 -20.01 -7.59 0.69
CA ALA A 123 -21.06 -6.60 0.51
C ALA A 123 -22.33 -6.98 1.30
N ASP A 124 -22.77 -8.22 1.22
CA ASP A 124 -23.97 -8.71 1.94
C ASP A 124 -23.76 -8.68 3.47
N LYS A 125 -22.59 -9.06 3.97
CA LYS A 125 -22.26 -8.94 5.40
C LYS A 125 -22.31 -7.49 5.88
N LEU A 126 -21.74 -6.56 5.13
CA LEU A 126 -21.74 -5.14 5.46
C LEU A 126 -23.15 -4.55 5.41
N LYS A 127 -23.95 -4.93 4.42
CA LYS A 127 -25.37 -4.52 4.31
C LYS A 127 -26.18 -5.03 5.51
N GLU A 128 -25.99 -6.27 5.92
CA GLU A 128 -26.69 -6.82 7.09
C GLU A 128 -26.30 -6.07 8.36
N ARG A 129 -24.99 -5.81 8.56
CA ARG A 129 -24.56 -5.04 9.73
C ARG A 129 -25.05 -3.59 9.73
N SER A 130 -25.27 -2.99 8.55
CA SER A 130 -25.76 -1.60 8.45
C SER A 130 -27.14 -1.38 9.04
N LYS A 131 -27.91 -2.44 9.28
CA LYS A 131 -29.21 -2.37 9.97
C LYS A 131 -29.09 -2.01 11.44
N ASP A 132 -27.96 -2.36 12.08
CA ASP A 132 -27.77 -2.22 13.51
C ASP A 132 -26.70 -1.19 13.89
N ILE A 133 -25.72 -0.97 13.01
CA ILE A 133 -24.56 -0.12 13.26
C ILE A 133 -24.29 0.80 12.07
N ASN A 134 -23.48 1.82 12.28
CA ASN A 134 -23.06 2.72 11.20
C ASN A 134 -21.99 2.02 10.34
N VAL A 135 -22.27 1.83 9.04
CA VAL A 135 -21.37 1.22 8.08
C VAL A 135 -21.10 2.20 6.93
N ARG A 136 -19.82 2.50 6.71
CA ARG A 136 -19.35 3.33 5.60
C ARG A 136 -18.37 2.54 4.76
N VAL A 137 -18.54 2.57 3.45
CA VAL A 137 -17.67 1.92 2.47
C VAL A 137 -17.13 2.96 1.50
N MET A 138 -15.84 2.94 1.29
CA MET A 138 -15.15 3.83 0.36
C MET A 138 -14.16 3.02 -0.47
N PHE A 139 -14.16 3.24 -1.78
CA PHE A 139 -13.21 2.61 -2.70
C PHE A 139 -12.86 3.54 -3.86
N ASP A 140 -11.75 3.22 -4.52
CA ASP A 140 -11.27 3.99 -5.65
C ASP A 140 -12.15 3.72 -6.88
N ASP A 141 -12.57 4.79 -7.57
CA ASP A 141 -13.49 4.69 -8.69
C ASP A 141 -12.88 3.95 -9.87
N MET A 142 -11.66 4.31 -10.24
CA MET A 142 -10.97 3.73 -11.39
C MET A 142 -10.49 2.31 -11.09
N GLY A 143 -9.84 2.10 -9.94
CA GLY A 143 -9.30 0.81 -9.56
C GLY A 143 -10.36 -0.28 -9.49
N SER A 144 -11.48 0.02 -8.84
CA SER A 144 -12.60 -0.93 -8.76
C SER A 144 -13.27 -1.18 -10.14
N SER A 145 -13.39 -0.15 -10.98
CA SER A 145 -13.94 -0.31 -12.31
C SER A 145 -13.08 -1.19 -13.21
N PHE A 146 -11.76 -1.09 -13.13
CA PHE A 146 -10.86 -1.96 -13.88
C PHE A 146 -10.91 -3.41 -13.39
N ALA A 147 -10.91 -3.64 -12.09
CA ALA A 147 -10.99 -4.97 -11.52
C ALA A 147 -12.27 -5.70 -11.92
N GLN A 148 -13.39 -5.00 -11.89
CA GLN A 148 -14.71 -5.54 -12.28
C GLN A 148 -14.80 -5.96 -13.76
N THR A 149 -13.87 -5.55 -14.60
CA THR A 149 -13.78 -5.97 -16.01
C THR A 149 -12.74 -7.08 -16.25
N SER A 150 -11.97 -7.44 -15.24
CA SER A 150 -10.91 -8.47 -15.31
C SER A 150 -11.35 -9.70 -14.53
N PRO A 151 -11.44 -10.88 -15.14
CA PRO A 151 -11.83 -12.09 -14.40
C PRO A 151 -10.72 -12.52 -13.44
N PRO A 152 -11.08 -13.09 -12.28
CA PRO A 152 -10.10 -13.71 -11.37
C PRO A 152 -9.44 -14.95 -12.00
N GLU A 153 -8.33 -15.40 -11.44
CA GLU A 153 -7.61 -16.59 -11.92
C GLU A 153 -8.41 -17.88 -11.78
N THR A 154 -9.20 -17.99 -10.71
CA THR A 154 -10.10 -19.11 -10.47
C THR A 154 -11.53 -18.76 -10.92
N PRO A 155 -12.27 -19.72 -11.49
CA PRO A 155 -13.61 -19.45 -11.97
C PRO A 155 -14.58 -19.16 -10.83
N ALA A 156 -15.54 -18.27 -11.09
CA ALA A 156 -16.65 -18.05 -10.20
C ALA A 156 -17.50 -19.32 -10.02
N PRO A 157 -18.21 -19.47 -8.89
CA PRO A 157 -19.15 -20.57 -8.70
C PRO A 157 -20.18 -20.65 -9.82
N LYS A 158 -20.59 -21.88 -10.17
CA LYS A 158 -21.59 -22.11 -11.22
C LYS A 158 -22.89 -21.36 -10.89
N GLY A 159 -23.38 -20.59 -11.85
CA GLY A 159 -24.61 -19.80 -11.71
C GLY A 159 -24.43 -18.44 -11.02
N PHE A 160 -23.23 -18.07 -10.62
CA PHE A 160 -22.99 -16.75 -10.10
C PHE A 160 -23.08 -15.68 -11.20
N VAL A 161 -23.82 -14.61 -10.92
CA VAL A 161 -23.93 -13.44 -11.80
C VAL A 161 -23.45 -12.21 -11.06
N PRO A 162 -22.36 -11.57 -11.52
CA PRO A 162 -21.82 -10.39 -10.85
C PRO A 162 -22.76 -9.19 -11.00
N PRO A 163 -22.90 -8.36 -9.93
CA PRO A 163 -23.55 -7.06 -10.04
C PRO A 163 -22.82 -6.17 -11.05
N THR A 164 -23.56 -5.44 -11.86
CA THR A 164 -23.00 -4.49 -12.83
C THR A 164 -22.66 -3.13 -12.22
N ASN A 165 -23.19 -2.83 -11.04
CA ASN A 165 -22.99 -1.57 -10.31
C ASN A 165 -22.88 -1.85 -8.82
N MET A 166 -21.65 -2.01 -8.33
CA MET A 166 -21.39 -2.30 -6.91
C MET A 166 -21.82 -1.20 -5.95
N PRO A 167 -21.62 0.11 -6.23
CA PRO A 167 -22.17 1.17 -5.38
C PRO A 167 -23.67 1.09 -5.20
N LEU A 168 -24.41 0.81 -6.27
CA LEU A 168 -25.87 0.62 -6.20
C LEU A 168 -26.23 -0.66 -5.43
N TYR A 169 -25.53 -1.76 -5.69
CA TYR A 169 -25.72 -3.02 -4.97
C TYR A 169 -25.56 -2.86 -3.46
N LEU A 170 -24.48 -2.18 -3.02
CA LEU A 170 -24.21 -1.91 -1.62
C LEU A 170 -25.31 -1.08 -0.95
N ARG A 171 -25.86 -0.08 -1.64
CA ARG A 171 -26.91 0.81 -1.11
C ARG A 171 -28.29 0.17 -1.11
N SER A 172 -28.58 -0.70 -2.05
CA SER A 172 -29.91 -1.26 -2.25
C SER A 172 -30.33 -2.14 -1.08
N GLY A 173 -31.44 -1.78 -0.41
CA GLY A 173 -31.96 -2.54 0.73
C GLY A 173 -31.07 -2.51 1.96
N SER A 174 -30.30 -1.44 2.16
CA SER A 174 -29.40 -1.28 3.30
C SER A 174 -29.30 0.19 3.75
N GLU A 175 -28.85 0.41 4.97
CA GLU A 175 -28.51 1.74 5.53
C GLU A 175 -27.03 2.11 5.31
N LEU A 176 -26.33 1.35 4.49
CA LEU A 176 -24.91 1.50 4.24
C LEU A 176 -24.63 2.75 3.38
N GLU A 177 -23.66 3.54 3.80
CA GLU A 177 -23.17 4.68 3.04
C GLU A 177 -21.98 4.28 2.16
N VAL A 178 -22.02 4.64 0.87
CA VAL A 178 -20.95 4.37 -0.09
C VAL A 178 -20.45 5.68 -0.67
N ARG A 179 -19.13 5.83 -0.72
CA ARG A 179 -18.45 6.90 -1.45
C ARG A 179 -17.34 6.33 -2.31
N ARG A 180 -17.05 7.02 -3.40
CA ARG A 180 -15.92 6.69 -4.27
C ARG A 180 -14.89 7.81 -4.21
N THR A 181 -13.61 7.43 -4.07
CA THR A 181 -12.53 8.39 -4.24
C THR A 181 -12.35 8.67 -5.73
N LEU A 182 -12.23 9.92 -6.09
CA LEU A 182 -12.08 10.37 -7.48
C LEU A 182 -10.62 10.27 -7.91
N ASN A 183 -10.39 10.17 -9.21
CA ASN A 183 -9.08 9.98 -9.82
C ASN A 183 -8.65 11.19 -10.67
N PRO A 184 -8.48 12.40 -10.08
CA PRO A 184 -7.96 13.53 -10.84
C PRO A 184 -6.55 13.21 -11.33
N TRP A 185 -6.28 13.49 -12.60
CA TRP A 185 -5.00 13.20 -13.26
C TRP A 185 -4.56 11.72 -13.19
N LEU A 186 -5.52 10.79 -13.11
CA LEU A 186 -5.30 9.36 -12.89
C LEU A 186 -4.60 9.01 -11.56
N VAL A 187 -4.62 9.89 -10.59
CA VAL A 187 -4.11 9.63 -9.24
C VAL A 187 -5.12 8.78 -8.49
N ALA A 188 -4.66 7.66 -7.94
CA ALA A 188 -5.50 6.72 -7.21
C ALA A 188 -5.31 6.85 -5.68
N ASP A 189 -6.33 6.48 -4.93
CA ASP A 189 -6.20 6.17 -3.51
C ASP A 189 -5.99 4.65 -3.35
N HIS A 190 -4.73 4.26 -3.24
CA HIS A 190 -4.31 2.87 -3.14
C HIS A 190 -4.27 2.35 -1.69
N SER A 191 -4.69 3.16 -0.73
CA SER A 191 -4.75 2.79 0.68
C SER A 191 -5.78 1.70 0.96
N LYS A 192 -5.48 0.80 1.89
CA LYS A 192 -6.41 -0.18 2.44
C LYS A 192 -6.47 0.04 3.94
N LEU A 193 -7.64 0.38 4.44
CA LEU A 193 -7.88 0.70 5.84
C LEU A 193 -9.30 0.27 6.23
N ILE A 194 -9.41 -0.64 7.17
CA ILE A 194 -10.68 -1.08 7.75
C ILE A 194 -10.67 -0.78 9.24
N LEU A 195 -11.69 -0.11 9.72
CA LEU A 195 -11.84 0.28 11.12
C LEU A 195 -13.11 -0.34 11.69
N VAL A 196 -12.99 -0.99 12.83
CA VAL A 196 -14.14 -1.57 13.56
C VAL A 196 -14.23 -0.93 14.94
N ASP A 197 -15.38 -0.31 15.23
CA ASP A 197 -15.70 0.32 16.51
C ASP A 197 -14.69 1.39 16.95
N ASN A 198 -13.94 2.00 16.03
CA ASN A 198 -12.84 2.90 16.35
C ASN A 198 -11.82 2.28 17.35
N ARG A 199 -11.73 0.96 17.37
CA ARG A 199 -10.92 0.17 18.30
C ARG A 199 -9.87 -0.67 17.57
N ILE A 200 -10.24 -1.22 16.41
CA ILE A 200 -9.37 -2.06 15.58
C ILE A 200 -9.18 -1.36 14.24
N ALA A 201 -7.94 -1.38 13.75
CA ALA A 201 -7.61 -1.03 12.38
C ALA A 201 -6.96 -2.22 11.67
N TYR A 202 -7.33 -2.45 10.42
CA TYR A 202 -6.63 -3.35 9.50
C TYR A 202 -6.00 -2.51 8.40
N ILE A 203 -4.71 -2.71 8.15
CA ILE A 203 -4.00 -2.13 7.02
C ILE A 203 -3.19 -3.19 6.29
N GLY A 204 -2.77 -2.95 5.08
CA GLY A 204 -1.90 -3.85 4.32
C GLY A 204 -2.14 -3.81 2.82
N GLY A 205 -1.93 -4.96 2.16
CA GLY A 205 -1.98 -5.09 0.72
C GLY A 205 -3.33 -5.55 0.15
N MET A 206 -4.22 -6.13 0.96
CA MET A 206 -5.43 -6.80 0.48
C MET A 206 -6.58 -5.85 0.18
N ASN A 207 -7.22 -6.07 -0.95
CA ASN A 207 -8.52 -5.51 -1.32
C ASN A 207 -9.65 -6.52 -1.03
N ILE A 208 -10.86 -6.23 -1.49
CA ILE A 208 -12.01 -7.14 -1.36
C ILE A 208 -12.29 -7.77 -2.72
N GLY A 209 -11.93 -9.02 -2.84
CA GLY A 209 -12.06 -9.81 -4.06
C GLY A 209 -11.48 -11.22 -3.90
N ARG A 210 -11.73 -12.05 -4.89
CA ARG A 210 -11.35 -13.47 -4.88
C ARG A 210 -9.83 -13.69 -4.88
N GLU A 211 -9.08 -12.86 -5.60
CA GLU A 211 -7.61 -12.95 -5.63
C GLU A 211 -7.03 -12.84 -4.21
N TYR A 212 -7.51 -11.92 -3.42
CA TYR A 212 -7.03 -11.68 -2.05
C TYR A 212 -7.55 -12.72 -1.07
N PHE A 213 -8.70 -13.29 -1.35
CA PHE A 213 -9.32 -14.29 -0.48
C PHE A 213 -8.57 -15.63 -0.50
N ASN A 214 -8.19 -16.13 -1.68
CA ASN A 214 -7.63 -17.49 -1.82
C ASN A 214 -6.59 -17.71 -2.93
N GLU A 215 -6.23 -16.69 -3.71
CA GLU A 215 -5.34 -16.87 -4.86
C GLU A 215 -3.94 -16.28 -4.62
N TRP A 216 -3.87 -15.09 -4.07
CA TRP A 216 -2.62 -14.34 -3.89
C TRP A 216 -2.04 -14.49 -2.49
N HIS A 217 -0.71 -14.45 -2.42
CA HIS A 217 0.02 -14.35 -1.16
C HIS A 217 0.11 -12.87 -0.76
N ASP A 218 -0.44 -12.52 0.38
CA ASP A 218 -0.53 -11.12 0.81
C ASP A 218 -0.54 -11.01 2.35
N LEU A 219 -0.47 -9.80 2.84
CA LEU A 219 -0.40 -9.50 4.27
C LEU A 219 -1.36 -8.38 4.64
N MET A 220 -2.16 -8.62 5.68
CA MET A 220 -2.84 -7.60 6.45
C MET A 220 -2.33 -7.55 7.87
N ILE A 221 -2.38 -6.39 8.48
CA ILE A 221 -1.97 -6.16 9.85
C ILE A 221 -3.18 -5.67 10.64
N ARG A 222 -3.50 -6.40 11.71
CA ARG A 222 -4.48 -5.96 12.70
C ARG A 222 -3.77 -5.11 13.74
N ILE A 223 -4.29 -3.90 13.98
CA ILE A 223 -3.70 -2.91 14.87
C ILE A 223 -4.72 -2.52 15.93
N GLU A 224 -4.29 -2.54 17.18
CA GLU A 224 -5.06 -2.07 18.33
C GLU A 224 -4.22 -1.08 19.14
N GLY A 225 -4.87 -0.28 19.97
CA GLY A 225 -4.21 0.69 20.83
C GLY A 225 -4.43 2.15 20.43
N PRO A 226 -3.75 3.09 21.09
CA PRO A 226 -3.93 4.53 20.89
C PRO A 226 -3.75 5.02 19.45
N ILE A 227 -2.89 4.36 18.66
CA ILE A 227 -2.63 4.68 17.25
C ILE A 227 -3.88 4.59 16.38
N VAL A 228 -4.87 3.78 16.74
CA VAL A 228 -6.11 3.60 15.96
C VAL A 228 -6.86 4.92 15.79
N ALA A 229 -6.76 5.83 16.75
CA ALA A 229 -7.35 7.16 16.64
C ALA A 229 -6.80 7.96 15.45
N ASP A 230 -5.54 7.77 15.08
CA ASP A 230 -4.92 8.43 13.93
C ASP A 230 -5.48 7.89 12.61
N PHE A 231 -5.64 6.58 12.50
CA PHE A 231 -6.29 5.96 11.35
C PHE A 231 -7.75 6.40 11.21
N GLN A 232 -8.47 6.52 12.32
CA GLN A 232 -9.85 6.98 12.30
C GLN A 232 -9.96 8.44 11.84
N ARG A 233 -9.07 9.32 12.29
CA ARG A 233 -9.04 10.72 11.83
C ARG A 233 -8.76 10.81 10.34
N ASP A 234 -7.81 10.02 9.86
CA ASP A 234 -7.45 9.96 8.44
C ASP A 234 -8.61 9.46 7.58
N TYR A 235 -9.27 8.37 7.98
CA TYR A 235 -10.46 7.87 7.30
C TYR A 235 -11.56 8.95 7.24
N ASN A 236 -11.87 9.58 8.36
CA ASN A 236 -12.90 10.60 8.44
C ASN A 236 -12.60 11.81 7.55
N ARG A 237 -11.32 12.20 7.44
CA ARG A 237 -10.88 13.26 6.54
C ARG A 237 -11.10 12.89 5.08
N THR A 238 -10.65 11.71 4.67
CA THR A 238 -10.84 11.19 3.31
C THR A 238 -12.32 11.02 2.98
N TRP A 239 -13.11 10.49 3.90
CA TRP A 239 -14.55 10.35 3.76
C TRP A 239 -15.25 11.69 3.49
N ARG A 240 -14.88 12.74 4.21
CA ARG A 240 -15.44 14.07 4.00
C ARG A 240 -15.11 14.63 2.62
N LYS A 241 -13.85 14.47 2.18
CA LYS A 241 -13.42 14.89 0.83
C LYS A 241 -14.12 14.13 -0.28
N ALA A 242 -14.38 12.84 -0.09
CA ALA A 242 -15.11 12.00 -1.04
C ALA A 242 -16.62 12.28 -1.08
N GLY A 243 -17.13 13.13 -0.20
CA GLY A 243 -18.53 13.51 -0.11
C GLY A 243 -18.97 14.58 -1.12
N PRO A 244 -20.26 14.94 -1.08
CA PRO A 244 -20.83 15.88 -2.05
C PRO A 244 -20.23 17.29 -1.98
N TYR A 245 -19.65 17.66 -0.84
CA TYR A 245 -19.01 18.97 -0.66
C TYR A 245 -17.51 18.98 -1.01
N GLY A 246 -16.93 17.84 -1.37
CA GLY A 246 -15.53 17.72 -1.77
C GLY A 246 -14.56 18.34 -0.77
N ASP A 247 -13.64 19.18 -1.24
CA ASP A 247 -12.67 19.90 -0.39
C ASP A 247 -13.36 20.80 0.66
N PHE A 248 -14.49 21.38 0.34
CA PHE A 248 -15.27 22.22 1.27
C PHE A 248 -15.91 21.41 2.41
N GLY A 249 -16.00 20.10 2.29
CA GLY A 249 -16.41 19.21 3.37
C GLY A 249 -15.50 19.29 4.60
N LEU A 250 -14.25 19.70 4.43
CA LEU A 250 -13.29 19.89 5.52
C LEU A 250 -13.59 21.12 6.39
N LEU A 251 -14.32 22.11 5.86
CA LEU A 251 -14.73 23.32 6.59
C LEU A 251 -15.85 23.04 7.62
N ARG A 252 -16.51 21.88 7.53
CA ARG A 252 -17.52 21.48 8.51
C ARG A 252 -16.85 20.87 9.74
N PRO A 253 -17.31 21.23 10.96
CA PRO A 253 -16.77 20.61 12.16
C PRO A 253 -16.97 19.10 12.11
N PRO A 254 -15.98 18.30 12.56
CA PRO A 254 -16.15 16.85 12.65
C PRO A 254 -17.32 16.52 13.56
N ARG A 255 -18.23 15.66 13.11
CA ARG A 255 -19.19 15.03 14.02
C ARG A 255 -18.39 14.31 15.09
N PHE A 256 -18.75 14.51 16.34
CA PHE A 256 -18.01 14.04 17.50
C PHE A 256 -17.44 12.64 17.32
N THR A 257 -16.12 12.53 17.27
CA THR A 257 -15.42 11.27 17.45
C THR A 257 -15.28 11.04 18.94
N ARG A 258 -16.01 10.06 19.49
CA ARG A 258 -15.76 9.61 20.87
C ARG A 258 -14.30 9.16 20.96
N ARG A 259 -13.58 9.71 21.94
CA ARG A 259 -12.26 9.17 22.29
C ARG A 259 -12.44 7.70 22.71
N VAL A 260 -11.72 6.82 22.04
CA VAL A 260 -11.61 5.43 22.49
C VAL A 260 -10.56 5.43 23.57
N PRO A 261 -10.83 4.85 24.75
CA PRO A 261 -9.81 4.68 25.76
C PRO A 261 -8.65 3.86 25.16
N PRO A 262 -7.40 4.20 25.45
CA PRO A 262 -6.29 3.36 25.08
C PRO A 262 -6.43 2.00 25.73
N VAL A 263 -6.37 0.94 24.92
CA VAL A 263 -6.44 -0.45 25.40
C VAL A 263 -5.10 -1.10 25.12
N GLY A 264 -4.44 -1.57 26.18
CA GLY A 264 -3.34 -2.50 26.12
C GLY A 264 -1.95 -1.88 26.12
N ASP A 265 -0.99 -2.70 26.49
CA ASP A 265 0.45 -2.49 26.36
C ASP A 265 0.80 -2.68 24.88
N GLY A 266 1.41 -1.68 24.28
CA GLY A 266 1.85 -1.72 22.88
C GLY A 266 3.27 -1.18 22.75
N ALA A 267 3.78 -1.24 21.53
CA ALA A 267 5.07 -0.69 21.17
C ALA A 267 4.89 0.54 20.25
N PRO A 268 5.92 1.39 20.12
CA PRO A 268 5.89 2.55 19.23
C PRO A 268 5.75 2.14 17.76
N VAL A 269 4.76 2.73 17.09
CA VAL A 269 4.48 2.54 15.66
C VAL A 269 4.26 3.90 15.00
N ARG A 270 4.87 4.12 13.84
CA ARG A 270 4.69 5.32 13.03
C ARG A 270 3.71 5.05 11.90
N VAL A 271 2.81 5.99 11.65
CA VAL A 271 1.95 5.99 10.46
C VAL A 271 2.63 6.80 9.38
N LEU A 272 2.89 6.20 8.22
CA LEU A 272 3.52 6.84 7.08
C LEU A 272 2.54 6.97 5.93
N ARG A 273 2.56 8.12 5.26
CA ARG A 273 1.73 8.38 4.09
C ARG A 273 2.56 8.76 2.86
N THR A 274 2.08 8.33 1.70
CA THR A 274 2.20 9.07 0.45
C THR A 274 0.88 9.78 0.22
N ASP A 275 0.88 11.10 0.23
CA ASP A 275 -0.29 11.94 -0.05
C ASP A 275 0.18 13.20 -0.80
N PRO A 276 0.27 13.14 -2.14
CA PRO A 276 0.80 14.23 -2.95
C PRO A 276 0.01 15.53 -2.83
N ALA A 277 -1.31 15.47 -2.62
CA ALA A 277 -2.15 16.66 -2.45
C ALA A 277 -1.79 17.46 -1.19
N GLU A 278 -1.23 16.78 -0.17
CA GLU A 278 -0.78 17.39 1.08
C GLU A 278 0.75 17.51 1.16
N GLY A 279 1.46 17.20 0.08
CA GLY A 279 2.93 17.25 0.03
C GLY A 279 3.60 16.21 0.93
N ARG A 280 2.94 15.09 1.23
CA ARG A 280 3.44 14.05 2.12
C ARG A 280 4.08 12.91 1.32
N TYR A 281 5.36 12.68 1.58
CA TYR A 281 6.17 11.63 0.94
C TYR A 281 6.98 10.84 1.98
N GLU A 282 6.39 10.63 3.16
CA GLU A 282 7.08 9.99 4.28
C GLU A 282 7.48 8.55 3.97
N ILE A 283 6.70 7.80 3.16
CA ILE A 283 7.01 6.41 2.83
C ILE A 283 8.32 6.34 2.06
N LEU A 284 8.47 7.11 0.98
CA LEU A 284 9.72 7.16 0.21
C LEU A 284 10.89 7.61 1.08
N LYS A 285 10.70 8.67 1.85
CA LYS A 285 11.75 9.25 2.69
C LYS A 285 12.24 8.26 3.75
N ALA A 286 11.33 7.66 4.51
CA ALA A 286 11.67 6.69 5.54
C ALA A 286 12.29 5.41 4.95
N THR A 287 11.76 4.94 3.81
CA THR A 287 12.28 3.78 3.08
C THR A 287 13.75 4.01 2.67
N LEU A 288 14.05 5.15 2.04
CA LEU A 288 15.43 5.48 1.65
C LEU A 288 16.35 5.65 2.86
N MET A 289 15.87 6.28 3.93
CA MET A 289 16.66 6.41 5.17
C MET A 289 17.01 5.05 5.76
N GLY A 290 16.05 4.13 5.84
CA GLY A 290 16.29 2.77 6.34
C GLY A 290 17.27 1.98 5.49
N ILE A 291 17.11 2.00 4.17
CA ILE A 291 17.99 1.29 3.23
C ILE A 291 19.42 1.84 3.32
N ARG A 292 19.59 3.15 3.30
CA ARG A 292 20.92 3.77 3.33
C ARG A 292 21.62 3.60 4.66
N ALA A 293 20.88 3.55 5.77
CA ALA A 293 21.45 3.38 7.12
C ALA A 293 21.70 1.91 7.49
N ALA A 294 21.14 0.95 6.78
CA ALA A 294 21.25 -0.47 7.09
C ALA A 294 22.70 -0.96 7.11
N ARG A 295 23.06 -1.80 8.11
CA ARG A 295 24.38 -2.37 8.32
C ARG A 295 24.40 -3.89 8.17
N LYS A 296 23.33 -4.58 8.57
CA LYS A 296 23.28 -6.04 8.64
C LYS A 296 22.47 -6.64 7.49
N ARG A 297 21.24 -6.21 7.34
CA ARG A 297 20.30 -6.80 6.36
C ARG A 297 19.31 -5.79 5.80
N ILE A 298 18.91 -6.01 4.55
CA ILE A 298 17.73 -5.44 3.92
C ILE A 298 16.98 -6.59 3.28
N TRP A 299 15.82 -6.92 3.83
CA TRP A 299 14.95 -7.97 3.30
C TRP A 299 13.65 -7.36 2.82
N ILE A 300 13.32 -7.62 1.57
CA ILE A 300 12.18 -7.02 0.89
C ILE A 300 11.32 -8.13 0.28
N GLN A 301 10.01 -8.02 0.44
CA GLN A 301 9.03 -8.72 -0.37
C GLN A 301 8.05 -7.70 -0.94
N ASN A 302 7.96 -7.63 -2.25
CA ASN A 302 7.14 -6.64 -2.94
C ASN A 302 6.79 -7.16 -4.34
N PRO A 303 5.57 -6.91 -4.86
CA PRO A 303 5.22 -7.31 -6.22
C PRO A 303 5.95 -6.50 -7.28
N TYR A 304 6.27 -5.23 -7.00
CA TYR A 304 6.86 -4.30 -7.96
C TYR A 304 7.96 -3.48 -7.31
N VAL A 305 9.16 -3.54 -7.89
CA VAL A 305 10.32 -2.78 -7.43
C VAL A 305 10.92 -2.08 -8.65
N ALA A 306 10.54 -0.82 -8.86
CA ALA A 306 10.92 -0.07 -10.06
C ALA A 306 11.31 1.39 -9.80
N HIS A 307 11.20 1.89 -8.58
CA HIS A 307 11.59 3.27 -8.26
C HIS A 307 13.11 3.41 -8.24
N ASP A 308 13.67 4.27 -9.09
CA ASP A 308 15.11 4.39 -9.31
C ASP A 308 15.91 4.71 -8.04
N ASP A 309 15.48 5.67 -7.23
CA ASP A 309 16.18 6.03 -5.99
C ASP A 309 16.28 4.84 -5.03
N ILE A 310 15.21 4.05 -4.95
CA ILE A 310 15.15 2.86 -4.09
C ILE A 310 16.05 1.76 -4.63
N THR A 311 15.97 1.45 -5.92
CA THR A 311 16.76 0.38 -6.53
C THR A 311 18.25 0.68 -6.45
N MET A 312 18.66 1.92 -6.71
CA MET A 312 20.06 2.35 -6.56
C MET A 312 20.56 2.26 -5.11
N ALA A 313 19.74 2.67 -4.15
CA ALA A 313 20.09 2.58 -2.74
C ALA A 313 20.24 1.13 -2.27
N ILE A 314 19.40 0.21 -2.75
CA ILE A 314 19.47 -1.23 -2.48
C ILE A 314 20.75 -1.82 -3.08
N GLU A 315 21.06 -1.50 -4.32
CA GLU A 315 22.29 -1.96 -4.99
C GLU A 315 23.55 -1.46 -4.28
N GLU A 316 23.55 -0.20 -3.86
CA GLU A 316 24.67 0.39 -3.12
C GLU A 316 24.84 -0.29 -1.75
N ALA A 317 23.75 -0.60 -1.05
CA ALA A 317 23.81 -1.35 0.20
C ALA A 317 24.40 -2.76 0.00
N ALA A 318 24.02 -3.46 -1.07
CA ALA A 318 24.59 -4.76 -1.41
C ALA A 318 26.11 -4.67 -1.68
N ARG A 319 26.58 -3.62 -2.36
CA ARG A 319 28.02 -3.39 -2.58
C ARG A 319 28.77 -3.08 -1.29
N ARG A 320 28.11 -2.47 -0.29
CA ARG A 320 28.69 -2.27 1.05
C ARG A 320 28.82 -3.56 1.87
N GLY A 321 28.27 -4.67 1.40
CA GLY A 321 28.27 -5.96 2.11
C GLY A 321 27.07 -6.21 3.02
N VAL A 322 26.00 -5.41 2.91
CA VAL A 322 24.72 -5.66 3.58
C VAL A 322 24.07 -6.91 2.99
N ASP A 323 23.48 -7.77 3.82
CA ASP A 323 22.71 -8.94 3.35
C ASP A 323 21.38 -8.48 2.75
N VAL A 324 21.42 -8.20 1.45
CA VAL A 324 20.24 -7.75 0.71
C VAL A 324 19.55 -8.94 0.06
N ARG A 325 18.29 -9.16 0.44
CA ARG A 325 17.43 -10.21 -0.11
C ARG A 325 16.10 -9.62 -0.58
N MET A 326 15.69 -10.01 -1.78
CA MET A 326 14.45 -9.56 -2.39
C MET A 326 13.62 -10.75 -2.86
N ILE A 327 12.38 -10.84 -2.39
CA ILE A 327 11.39 -11.81 -2.86
C ILE A 327 10.45 -11.10 -3.83
N LEU A 328 10.41 -11.59 -5.06
CA LEU A 328 9.53 -11.12 -6.12
C LEU A 328 8.60 -12.25 -6.55
N PRO A 329 7.41 -11.98 -7.10
CA PRO A 329 6.59 -13.03 -7.69
C PRO A 329 7.32 -13.64 -8.89
N ALA A 330 7.24 -14.95 -9.01
CA ALA A 330 7.75 -15.66 -10.19
C ALA A 330 7.02 -15.23 -11.45
N ARG A 331 5.72 -14.93 -11.30
CA ARG A 331 4.86 -14.32 -12.30
C ARG A 331 3.85 -13.41 -11.59
N GLY A 332 3.88 -12.13 -11.92
CA GLY A 332 2.95 -11.13 -11.41
C GLY A 332 1.68 -11.01 -12.25
N ASP A 333 0.87 -10.03 -11.90
CA ASP A 333 -0.37 -9.68 -12.61
C ASP A 333 -0.14 -8.69 -13.78
N SER A 334 1.08 -8.16 -13.90
CA SER A 334 1.48 -7.22 -14.94
C SER A 334 2.76 -7.67 -15.65
N THR A 335 2.66 -7.99 -16.94
CA THR A 335 3.82 -8.41 -17.76
C THR A 335 4.90 -7.33 -17.82
N ILE A 336 4.53 -6.05 -17.92
CA ILE A 336 5.48 -4.93 -17.96
C ILE A 336 6.25 -4.85 -16.65
N MET A 337 5.56 -4.94 -15.52
CA MET A 337 6.19 -4.90 -14.20
C MET A 337 7.05 -6.13 -13.94
N ASP A 338 6.65 -7.30 -14.43
CA ASP A 338 7.48 -8.52 -14.35
C ASP A 338 8.81 -8.35 -15.09
N VAL A 339 8.79 -7.75 -16.27
CA VAL A 339 10.03 -7.48 -17.04
C VAL A 339 10.88 -6.41 -16.34
N ALA A 340 10.28 -5.37 -15.78
CA ALA A 340 10.98 -4.37 -14.97
C ALA A 340 11.63 -4.99 -13.73
N ASN A 341 10.93 -5.87 -13.04
CA ASN A 341 11.47 -6.63 -11.90
C ASN A 341 12.67 -7.50 -12.30
N ILE A 342 12.68 -8.07 -13.51
CA ILE A 342 13.83 -8.83 -14.04
C ILE A 342 15.06 -7.93 -14.16
N ALA A 343 14.91 -6.72 -14.68
CA ALA A 343 16.02 -5.77 -14.81
C ALA A 343 16.60 -5.37 -13.45
N VAL A 344 15.73 -5.07 -12.49
CA VAL A 344 16.14 -4.77 -11.11
C VAL A 344 16.84 -5.96 -10.46
N ALA A 345 16.29 -7.17 -10.63
CA ALA A 345 16.89 -8.40 -10.12
C ALA A 345 18.31 -8.61 -10.66
N ARG A 346 18.52 -8.36 -11.96
CA ARG A 346 19.84 -8.48 -12.59
C ARG A 346 20.86 -7.55 -11.93
N ARG A 347 20.54 -6.26 -11.79
CA ARG A 347 21.45 -5.29 -11.17
C ARG A 347 21.73 -5.61 -9.70
N LEU A 348 20.72 -6.03 -8.97
CA LEU A 348 20.90 -6.41 -7.56
C LEU A 348 21.80 -7.64 -7.41
N ILE A 349 21.63 -8.67 -8.23
CA ILE A 349 22.48 -9.86 -8.22
C ILE A 349 23.92 -9.48 -8.57
N GLN A 350 24.13 -8.64 -9.58
CA GLN A 350 25.46 -8.14 -9.96
C GLN A 350 26.12 -7.32 -8.85
N ALA A 351 25.32 -6.65 -8.01
CA ALA A 351 25.82 -5.90 -6.86
C ALA A 351 26.11 -6.77 -5.62
N GLY A 352 25.80 -8.09 -5.66
CA GLY A 352 26.02 -9.04 -4.58
C GLY A 352 24.76 -9.38 -3.76
N GLY A 353 23.60 -8.87 -4.12
CA GLY A 353 22.32 -9.20 -3.50
C GLY A 353 21.76 -10.54 -3.96
N LYS A 354 20.71 -10.99 -3.28
CA LYS A 354 20.02 -12.26 -3.56
C LYS A 354 18.56 -11.98 -3.92
N VAL A 355 18.09 -12.59 -5.00
CA VAL A 355 16.71 -12.51 -5.46
C VAL A 355 16.08 -13.88 -5.42
N TYR A 356 14.84 -13.95 -4.92
CA TYR A 356 14.05 -15.16 -4.77
C TYR A 356 12.75 -15.01 -5.55
N ASN A 357 12.34 -16.10 -6.22
CA ASN A 357 11.07 -16.15 -6.97
C ASN A 357 10.02 -16.84 -6.10
N TYR A 358 9.06 -16.07 -5.59
CA TYR A 358 7.90 -16.66 -4.92
C TYR A 358 7.05 -17.43 -5.96
N PRO A 359 6.65 -18.69 -5.72
CA PRO A 359 6.04 -19.55 -6.74
C PRO A 359 4.72 -19.05 -7.33
N LEU A 360 3.97 -18.25 -6.54
CA LEU A 360 2.69 -17.65 -6.92
C LEU A 360 2.82 -16.13 -6.99
N MET A 361 1.71 -15.44 -7.23
CA MET A 361 1.66 -13.97 -7.05
C MET A 361 1.81 -13.63 -5.57
N THR A 362 2.91 -12.97 -5.21
CA THR A 362 3.02 -12.30 -3.92
C THR A 362 2.69 -10.83 -4.08
N HIS A 363 1.71 -10.36 -3.33
CA HIS A 363 1.22 -8.98 -3.38
C HIS A 363 1.56 -8.19 -2.11
N MET A 364 2.22 -8.79 -1.13
CA MET A 364 2.57 -8.09 0.10
C MET A 364 3.69 -7.06 -0.12
N LYS A 365 3.67 -6.01 0.70
CA LYS A 365 4.62 -4.91 0.68
C LYS A 365 5.29 -4.83 2.04
N VAL A 366 6.46 -5.45 2.15
CA VAL A 366 7.16 -5.66 3.41
C VAL A 366 8.65 -5.39 3.22
N MET A 367 9.23 -4.61 4.13
CA MET A 367 10.67 -4.35 4.16
C MET A 367 11.19 -4.38 5.59
N ILE A 368 12.32 -5.03 5.79
CA ILE A 368 13.10 -4.97 7.03
C ILE A 368 14.48 -4.40 6.71
N CYS A 369 14.89 -3.38 7.47
CA CYS A 369 16.24 -2.84 7.48
C CYS A 369 16.82 -3.00 8.88
N ASP A 370 17.78 -3.90 9.06
CA ASP A 370 18.29 -4.32 10.37
C ASP A 370 17.13 -4.75 11.30
N ASP A 371 16.91 -4.05 12.41
CA ASP A 371 15.82 -4.31 13.36
C ASP A 371 14.69 -3.26 13.26
N TRP A 372 14.50 -2.69 12.10
CA TRP A 372 13.42 -1.75 11.76
C TRP A 372 12.64 -2.26 10.57
N ALA A 373 11.34 -2.09 10.58
CA ALA A 373 10.46 -2.57 9.50
C ALA A 373 9.50 -1.49 9.02
N CYS A 374 9.13 -1.58 7.73
CA CYS A 374 8.12 -0.76 7.08
C CYS A 374 7.21 -1.66 6.23
N VAL A 375 5.92 -1.61 6.49
CA VAL A 375 4.91 -2.46 5.84
C VAL A 375 3.63 -1.70 5.55
N GLY A 376 2.89 -2.09 4.52
CA GLY A 376 1.59 -1.49 4.22
C GLY A 376 1.10 -1.73 2.80
N SER A 377 0.64 -0.66 2.15
CA SER A 377 0.03 -0.71 0.82
C SER A 377 0.96 -0.31 -0.32
N ALA A 378 2.09 0.32 -0.03
CA ALA A 378 2.96 0.95 -1.03
C ALA A 378 3.87 -0.05 -1.74
N ASN A 379 3.74 -0.14 -3.06
CA ASN A 379 4.74 -0.78 -3.90
C ASN A 379 6.02 0.07 -3.93
N LEU A 380 7.15 -0.56 -4.27
CA LEU A 380 8.41 0.15 -4.46
C LEU A 380 8.54 0.65 -5.90
N ASP A 381 7.54 1.37 -6.36
CA ASP A 381 7.44 1.98 -7.68
C ASP A 381 7.11 3.48 -7.60
N THR A 382 7.19 4.18 -8.71
CA THR A 382 6.96 5.63 -8.76
C THR A 382 5.53 6.00 -8.43
N LEU A 383 4.54 5.19 -8.84
CA LEU A 383 3.13 5.43 -8.50
C LEU A 383 2.91 5.49 -6.99
N SER A 384 3.42 4.49 -6.26
CA SER A 384 3.26 4.41 -4.80
C SER A 384 4.10 5.44 -4.05
N MET A 385 5.28 5.79 -4.56
CA MET A 385 6.21 6.68 -3.87
C MET A 385 5.93 8.17 -4.09
N ARG A 386 5.32 8.54 -5.24
CA ARG A 386 5.20 9.94 -5.67
C ARG A 386 3.81 10.37 -6.13
N ILE A 387 2.93 9.47 -6.53
CA ILE A 387 1.71 9.82 -7.27
C ILE A 387 0.45 9.43 -6.52
N ASN A 388 0.30 8.17 -6.13
CA ASN A 388 -0.90 7.68 -5.46
C ASN A 388 -0.90 7.98 -3.95
N ARG A 389 -2.07 7.94 -3.33
CA ARG A 389 -2.17 7.88 -1.88
C ARG A 389 -1.89 6.46 -1.40
N GLU A 390 -1.02 6.35 -0.40
CA GLU A 390 -0.59 5.09 0.19
C GLU A 390 -0.56 5.19 1.72
N LEU A 391 -0.63 4.05 2.38
CA LEU A 391 -0.60 3.93 3.82
C LEU A 391 0.33 2.81 4.26
N ASN A 392 1.39 3.16 4.99
CA ASN A 392 2.32 2.22 5.61
C ASN A 392 2.44 2.49 7.11
N ILE A 393 3.00 1.53 7.82
CA ILE A 393 3.50 1.71 9.19
C ILE A 393 4.98 1.37 9.25
N ALA A 394 5.68 1.98 10.20
CA ALA A 394 7.07 1.65 10.53
C ALA A 394 7.22 1.44 12.03
N PHE A 395 8.03 0.47 12.41
CA PHE A 395 8.21 0.05 13.81
C PHE A 395 9.58 -0.61 14.01
N ARG A 396 10.01 -0.71 15.27
CA ARG A 396 11.30 -1.28 15.66
C ARG A 396 11.23 -2.23 16.85
N ASP A 397 10.06 -2.52 17.39
CA ASP A 397 9.96 -3.45 18.51
C ASP A 397 10.57 -4.82 18.13
N PRO A 398 11.56 -5.34 18.89
CA PRO A 398 12.25 -6.57 18.51
C PRO A 398 11.31 -7.78 18.37
N GLY A 399 10.29 -7.87 19.23
CA GLY A 399 9.31 -8.93 19.17
C GLY A 399 8.45 -8.87 17.91
N GLN A 400 8.00 -7.67 17.54
CA GLN A 400 7.20 -7.45 16.32
C GLN A 400 8.01 -7.70 15.05
N VAL A 401 9.26 -7.23 15.00
CA VAL A 401 10.17 -7.48 13.87
C VAL A 401 10.49 -8.97 13.75
N LYS A 402 10.74 -9.65 14.88
CA LYS A 402 10.99 -11.10 14.88
C LYS A 402 9.79 -11.89 14.38
N GLU A 403 8.57 -11.54 14.80
CA GLU A 403 7.36 -12.19 14.30
C GLU A 403 7.22 -12.04 12.77
N LEU A 404 7.53 -10.86 12.23
CA LEU A 404 7.50 -10.63 10.80
C LEU A 404 8.53 -11.50 10.06
N VAL A 405 9.73 -11.63 10.60
CA VAL A 405 10.76 -12.55 10.08
C VAL A 405 10.26 -13.98 10.10
N ASP A 406 9.74 -14.45 11.22
CA ASP A 406 9.34 -15.85 11.42
C ASP A 406 8.08 -16.24 10.63
N LYS A 407 7.13 -15.33 10.47
CA LYS A 407 5.85 -15.60 9.80
C LYS A 407 5.85 -15.32 8.30
N VAL A 408 6.73 -14.45 7.83
CA VAL A 408 6.76 -14.02 6.42
C VAL A 408 8.07 -14.43 5.75
N PHE A 409 9.20 -13.87 6.16
CA PHE A 409 10.44 -14.02 5.40
C PHE A 409 11.03 -15.43 5.45
N LEU A 410 11.18 -16.03 6.61
CA LEU A 410 11.79 -17.36 6.71
C LEU A 410 10.95 -18.43 6.00
N PRO A 411 9.62 -18.52 6.16
CA PRO A 411 8.82 -19.46 5.40
C PRO A 411 8.92 -19.24 3.89
N ASP A 412 8.89 -17.98 3.45
CA ASP A 412 8.87 -17.64 2.03
C ASP A 412 10.23 -17.87 1.36
N PHE A 413 11.35 -17.63 2.06
CA PHE A 413 12.68 -18.02 1.55
C PHE A 413 12.81 -19.53 1.33
N ARG A 414 12.20 -20.35 2.19
CA ARG A 414 12.28 -21.83 2.06
C ARG A 414 11.61 -22.36 0.80
N ILE A 415 10.52 -21.73 0.36
CA ILE A 415 9.74 -22.17 -0.80
C ILE A 415 10.06 -21.41 -2.08
N SER A 416 10.83 -20.35 -1.99
CA SER A 416 11.17 -19.50 -3.13
C SER A 416 12.55 -19.83 -3.67
N PRO A 417 12.67 -20.39 -4.88
CA PRO A 417 13.96 -20.65 -5.50
C PRO A 417 14.73 -19.34 -5.73
N ARG A 418 16.04 -19.37 -5.56
CA ARG A 418 16.90 -18.25 -5.91
C ARG A 418 16.93 -18.03 -7.42
N ARG A 419 16.78 -16.78 -7.84
CA ARG A 419 16.97 -16.39 -9.23
C ARG A 419 18.47 -16.32 -9.54
N ARG A 420 18.88 -16.97 -10.63
CA ARG A 420 20.25 -16.91 -11.12
C ARG A 420 20.40 -15.74 -12.11
N LEU A 421 21.62 -15.23 -12.27
CA LEU A 421 21.91 -14.14 -13.21
C LEU A 421 21.50 -14.51 -14.65
N SER A 422 21.75 -15.76 -15.08
CA SER A 422 21.34 -16.28 -16.39
C SER A 422 19.83 -16.24 -16.65
N GLN A 423 19.01 -16.20 -15.60
CA GLN A 423 17.54 -16.10 -15.72
C GLN A 423 17.04 -14.67 -15.83
N THR A 424 17.92 -13.68 -15.83
CA THR A 424 17.61 -12.24 -15.90
C THR A 424 17.94 -11.64 -17.26
N GLU A 425 18.25 -12.44 -18.26
CA GLU A 425 18.51 -12.00 -19.61
C GLU A 425 17.19 -11.75 -20.34
N SER A 426 16.94 -10.51 -20.72
CA SER A 426 15.75 -10.11 -21.49
C SER A 426 16.13 -8.94 -22.41
N PRO A 427 15.95 -9.09 -23.73
CA PRO A 427 16.27 -8.03 -24.69
C PRO A 427 15.33 -6.80 -24.57
N ILE A 428 14.16 -6.96 -23.96
CA ILE A 428 13.17 -5.88 -23.78
C ILE A 428 13.22 -5.26 -22.38
N ALA A 429 14.07 -5.74 -21.48
CA ALA A 429 14.17 -5.25 -20.11
C ALA A 429 14.40 -3.72 -20.03
N PRO A 430 15.30 -3.10 -20.81
CA PRO A 430 15.52 -1.65 -20.74
C PRO A 430 14.28 -0.83 -21.14
N ILE A 431 13.50 -1.33 -22.10
CA ILE A 431 12.27 -0.66 -22.56
C ILE A 431 11.18 -0.78 -21.49
N ALA A 432 11.02 -1.97 -20.94
CA ALA A 432 10.03 -2.20 -19.90
C ALA A 432 10.34 -1.43 -18.60
N GLU A 433 11.62 -1.30 -18.26
CA GLU A 433 12.09 -0.49 -17.13
C GLU A 433 11.76 1.00 -17.33
N ALA A 434 12.06 1.55 -18.50
CA ALA A 434 11.72 2.94 -18.82
C ALA A 434 10.21 3.22 -18.80
N ILE A 435 9.38 2.23 -19.14
CA ILE A 435 7.91 2.35 -19.01
C ILE A 435 7.47 2.23 -17.56
N ALA A 436 8.06 1.30 -16.81
CA ALA A 436 7.73 1.08 -15.41
C ALA A 436 8.09 2.27 -14.52
N ASP A 437 9.14 3.01 -14.85
CA ASP A 437 9.52 4.27 -14.18
C ASP A 437 8.46 5.37 -14.33
N GLN A 438 7.57 5.25 -15.31
CA GLN A 438 6.45 6.17 -15.53
C GLN A 438 5.15 5.68 -14.87
N LEU A 439 5.13 4.43 -14.44
CA LEU A 439 4.05 3.81 -13.70
C LEU A 439 4.42 3.75 -12.22
#